data_84514d39ce852168cdba7a8554f83171
#
_entry.id   84514d39ce852168cdba7a8554f83171
#
_cell.length_a   1.000
_cell.length_b   1.000
_cell.length_c   1.000
_cell.angle_alpha   90.00
_cell.angle_beta   90.00
_cell.angle_gamma   90.00
#
_symmetry.space_group_name_H-M   'P 1'
#
loop_
_entity.id
_entity.type
_entity.pdbx_description
1 polymer ?
#
loop_
_entity_poly.entity_id
_entity_poly.type
_entity_poly.pdbx_seq_one_letter_code
_entity_poly.pdbx_strand_id
1 'polypeptide(L)'
;MSNYIHFTEEQKQRANSVDLVEFLQRQGEKLLPSGREKRLASDNSITIRGNEWYDHALEQGGLAIDFVQSFYGLSFPEAVTKLLGGEQGEVYSKAKEIKQTEQKPFEPPPKNSDMRRVFAYLIKNRYIERNVVSFFAKQKLLYESCEQSADKTKEYHNAVFVGYDENGVPCHAHKRGIYSNGQSFKGNVENSNPCYSFHYTGTSNRLYVFEAPIDMMSFITINKNTNWQEHSYVALCGVSEQAMLKILEINPNLNHVLLCLDHDAAGIEASEKFQDLLSKKGIKCSRLLSKCKDWNEDIKESFNLHAIPSEEHPQYIIRDESCSEIREYIIETDKSDNSPSKLNTLFKKCNTDDTEQMVENLKQLSALSLCLASNEYRQLGYPSETDKLLTGLHDGFKAYENRSKLNNRLLDIQKELEQIGKQQGVICENEKKDIARRYETIAGHCLKAIITIVMQQQKQEQKQLMMMS
;
A
#
# COMPACT_ATOMS: atom_id res chain seq x y z
N MET A 1 -32.31 24.54 4.12
CA MET A 1 -33.03 23.50 3.35
C MET A 1 -32.08 23.06 2.25
N SER A 2 -31.53 21.87 2.31
CA SER A 2 -30.69 21.33 1.23
C SER A 2 -31.59 21.03 0.04
N ASN A 3 -31.40 21.73 -1.08
CA ASN A 3 -32.07 21.41 -2.34
C ASN A 3 -31.61 20.01 -2.75
N TYR A 4 -32.50 19.03 -2.62
CA TYR A 4 -32.27 17.67 -3.12
C TYR A 4 -32.29 17.71 -4.65
N ILE A 5 -31.13 17.55 -5.30
CA ILE A 5 -31.01 17.49 -6.75
C ILE A 5 -31.28 16.04 -7.20
N HIS A 6 -32.37 15.84 -7.93
CA HIS A 6 -32.70 14.53 -8.48
C HIS A 6 -32.18 14.42 -9.92
N PHE A 7 -31.37 13.38 -10.21
CA PHE A 7 -30.92 13.05 -11.55
C PHE A 7 -31.68 11.86 -12.10
N THR A 8 -32.05 11.92 -13.39
CA THR A 8 -32.66 10.79 -14.10
C THR A 8 -31.64 9.66 -14.29
N GLU A 9 -32.11 8.44 -14.54
CA GLU A 9 -31.20 7.30 -14.79
C GLU A 9 -30.35 7.53 -16.04
N GLU A 10 -30.90 8.21 -17.05
CA GLU A 10 -30.18 8.59 -18.27
C GLU A 10 -29.03 9.57 -17.95
N GLN A 11 -29.24 10.55 -17.07
CA GLN A 11 -28.19 11.47 -16.62
C GLN A 11 -27.09 10.75 -15.84
N LYS A 12 -27.45 9.81 -14.96
CA LYS A 12 -26.48 9.01 -14.22
C LYS A 12 -25.66 8.11 -15.16
N GLN A 13 -26.31 7.45 -16.10
CA GLN A 13 -25.63 6.62 -17.12
C GLN A 13 -24.69 7.45 -17.99
N ARG A 14 -25.13 8.64 -18.41
CA ARG A 14 -24.29 9.56 -19.20
C ARG A 14 -23.08 10.02 -18.39
N ALA A 15 -23.24 10.41 -17.14
CA ALA A 15 -22.13 10.78 -16.26
C ALA A 15 -21.15 9.62 -16.06
N ASN A 16 -21.64 8.41 -15.78
CA ASN A 16 -20.81 7.22 -15.64
C ASN A 16 -20.13 6.75 -16.94
N SER A 17 -20.59 7.21 -18.09
CA SER A 17 -19.98 6.86 -19.38
C SER A 17 -18.89 7.85 -19.84
N VAL A 18 -18.61 8.90 -19.08
CA VAL A 18 -17.59 9.91 -19.40
C VAL A 18 -16.20 9.27 -19.46
N ASP A 19 -15.42 9.61 -20.49
CA ASP A 19 -14.03 9.21 -20.58
C ASP A 19 -13.18 9.94 -19.52
N LEU A 20 -12.74 9.22 -18.51
CA LEU A 20 -11.97 9.77 -17.40
C LEU A 20 -10.58 10.26 -17.84
N VAL A 21 -10.01 9.73 -18.92
CA VAL A 21 -8.72 10.20 -19.42
C VAL A 21 -8.89 11.62 -19.97
N GLU A 22 -9.91 11.85 -20.81
CA GLU A 22 -10.22 13.18 -21.34
C GLU A 22 -10.61 14.14 -20.21
N PHE A 23 -11.50 13.69 -19.32
CA PHE A 23 -11.95 14.48 -18.17
C PHE A 23 -10.78 14.98 -17.34
N LEU A 24 -9.87 14.09 -16.93
CA LEU A 24 -8.73 14.42 -16.08
C LEU A 24 -7.71 15.34 -16.78
N GLN A 25 -7.47 15.12 -18.06
CA GLN A 25 -6.60 16.01 -18.83
C GLN A 25 -7.15 17.43 -18.89
N ARG A 26 -8.47 17.61 -19.05
CA ARG A 26 -9.12 18.92 -19.02
C ARG A 26 -9.12 19.54 -17.60
N GLN A 27 -9.12 18.72 -16.55
CA GLN A 27 -8.96 19.21 -15.18
C GLN A 27 -7.47 19.51 -14.82
N GLY A 28 -6.55 19.39 -15.78
CA GLY A 28 -5.11 19.68 -15.59
C GLY A 28 -4.31 18.54 -14.96
N GLU A 29 -4.90 17.35 -14.80
CA GLU A 29 -4.22 16.20 -14.25
C GLU A 29 -3.28 15.57 -15.28
N LYS A 30 -2.07 15.22 -14.84
CA LYS A 30 -1.09 14.54 -15.66
C LYS A 30 -1.27 13.03 -15.57
N LEU A 31 -1.38 12.38 -16.74
CA LEU A 31 -1.53 10.93 -16.86
C LEU A 31 -0.28 10.30 -17.50
N LEU A 32 0.21 9.22 -16.90
CA LEU A 32 1.37 8.46 -17.35
C LEU A 32 0.92 7.18 -18.08
N PRO A 33 1.60 6.74 -19.13
CA PRO A 33 1.32 5.45 -19.77
C PRO A 33 1.58 4.29 -18.82
N SER A 34 0.67 3.32 -18.76
CA SER A 34 0.79 2.09 -17.97
C SER A 34 0.19 0.91 -18.74
N GLY A 35 0.90 0.39 -19.72
CA GLY A 35 0.38 -0.67 -20.59
C GLY A 35 -0.84 -0.21 -21.38
N ARG A 36 -1.98 -0.87 -21.15
CA ARG A 36 -3.29 -0.54 -21.77
C ARG A 36 -4.07 0.54 -21.01
N GLU A 37 -3.57 0.95 -19.86
CA GLU A 37 -4.21 1.90 -18.95
C GLU A 37 -3.42 3.19 -18.88
N LYS A 38 -3.96 4.17 -18.20
CA LYS A 38 -3.25 5.38 -17.80
C LYS A 38 -3.13 5.39 -16.28
N ARG A 39 -2.00 5.84 -15.79
CA ARG A 39 -1.73 5.99 -14.36
C ARG A 39 -1.75 7.46 -14.00
N LEU A 40 -2.39 7.81 -12.89
CA LEU A 40 -2.43 9.18 -12.42
C LEU A 40 -1.05 9.57 -11.87
N ALA A 41 -0.48 10.71 -12.33
CA ALA A 41 0.86 11.13 -11.91
C ALA A 41 0.87 11.68 -10.47
N SER A 42 -0.24 12.24 -10.00
CA SER A 42 -0.42 12.73 -8.63
C SER A 42 -0.66 11.59 -7.63
N ASP A 43 -1.12 10.42 -8.11
CA ASP A 43 -1.30 9.22 -7.30
C ASP A 43 -1.04 7.97 -8.16
N ASN A 44 0.16 7.44 -8.05
CA ASN A 44 0.60 6.29 -8.85
C ASN A 44 -0.13 4.97 -8.52
N SER A 45 -0.94 4.91 -7.46
CA SER A 45 -1.78 3.75 -7.15
C SER A 45 -3.00 3.66 -8.05
N ILE A 46 -3.43 4.79 -8.63
CA ILE A 46 -4.66 4.87 -9.42
C ILE A 46 -4.38 4.62 -10.90
N THR A 47 -5.06 3.61 -11.45
CA THR A 47 -5.10 3.34 -12.89
C THR A 47 -6.47 3.67 -13.47
N ILE A 48 -6.49 4.13 -14.73
CA ILE A 48 -7.68 4.59 -15.44
C ILE A 48 -7.73 3.95 -16.81
N ARG A 49 -8.93 3.48 -17.19
CA ARG A 49 -9.21 2.87 -18.47
C ARG A 49 -10.60 3.28 -18.98
N GLY A 50 -10.64 4.24 -19.89
CA GLY A 50 -11.90 4.81 -20.37
C GLY A 50 -12.70 5.48 -19.23
N ASN A 51 -13.85 4.93 -18.87
CA ASN A 51 -14.69 5.39 -17.77
C ASN A 51 -14.51 4.58 -16.47
N GLU A 52 -13.60 3.61 -16.47
CA GLU A 52 -13.28 2.76 -15.33
C GLU A 52 -12.00 3.26 -14.65
N TRP A 53 -11.93 3.09 -13.34
CA TRP A 53 -10.74 3.34 -12.55
C TRP A 53 -10.52 2.27 -11.50
N TYR A 54 -9.27 2.12 -11.07
CA TYR A 54 -8.91 1.23 -9.97
C TYR A 54 -7.75 1.82 -9.16
N ASP A 55 -7.91 1.84 -7.86
CA ASP A 55 -6.87 2.21 -6.89
C ASP A 55 -6.26 0.92 -6.32
N HIS A 56 -5.02 0.62 -6.72
CA HIS A 56 -4.29 -0.56 -6.26
C HIS A 56 -3.86 -0.47 -4.79
N ALA A 57 -3.84 0.74 -4.22
CA ALA A 57 -3.51 0.94 -2.83
C ALA A 57 -4.70 0.69 -1.91
N LEU A 58 -5.90 1.09 -2.33
CA LEU A 58 -7.14 0.92 -1.58
C LEU A 58 -7.90 -0.35 -1.98
N GLU A 59 -7.44 -1.06 -3.02
CA GLU A 59 -8.12 -2.23 -3.60
C GLU A 59 -9.60 -1.96 -3.97
N GLN A 60 -9.88 -0.75 -4.45
CA GLN A 60 -11.22 -0.34 -4.84
C GLN A 60 -11.21 0.37 -6.19
N GLY A 61 -12.33 0.29 -6.88
CA GLY A 61 -12.51 0.90 -8.19
C GLY A 61 -13.98 1.09 -8.49
N GLY A 62 -14.28 1.60 -9.67
CA GLY A 62 -15.64 1.87 -10.08
C GLY A 62 -15.71 2.59 -11.40
N LEU A 63 -16.80 3.34 -11.61
CA LEU A 63 -17.05 4.15 -12.79
C LEU A 63 -16.74 5.64 -12.53
N ALA A 64 -17.01 6.47 -13.52
CA ALA A 64 -16.64 7.88 -13.50
C ALA A 64 -17.23 8.65 -12.31
N ILE A 65 -18.47 8.37 -11.90
CA ILE A 65 -19.08 9.04 -10.73
C ILE A 65 -18.31 8.67 -9.46
N ASP A 66 -18.03 7.37 -9.25
CA ASP A 66 -17.30 6.89 -8.07
C ASP A 66 -15.89 7.48 -8.01
N PHE A 67 -15.22 7.61 -9.17
CA PHE A 67 -13.93 8.28 -9.27
C PHE A 67 -14.00 9.73 -8.79
N VAL A 68 -14.94 10.51 -9.33
CA VAL A 68 -15.05 11.94 -9.02
C VAL A 68 -15.45 12.16 -7.56
N GLN A 69 -16.30 11.31 -6.99
CA GLN A 69 -16.61 11.35 -5.56
C GLN A 69 -15.36 11.03 -4.71
N SER A 70 -14.66 9.97 -5.06
CA SER A 70 -13.49 9.50 -4.30
C SER A 70 -12.30 10.45 -4.44
N PHE A 71 -11.94 10.83 -5.66
CA PHE A 71 -10.74 11.62 -5.94
C PHE A 71 -10.86 13.10 -5.59
N TYR A 72 -12.01 13.71 -5.89
CA TYR A 72 -12.25 15.14 -5.58
C TYR A 72 -12.97 15.37 -4.25
N GLY A 73 -13.42 14.32 -3.57
CA GLY A 73 -14.15 14.44 -2.29
C GLY A 73 -15.54 15.05 -2.44
N LEU A 74 -16.18 14.90 -3.61
CA LEU A 74 -17.47 15.51 -3.92
C LEU A 74 -18.63 14.60 -3.50
N SER A 75 -19.78 15.22 -3.17
CA SER A 75 -21.03 14.49 -3.01
C SER A 75 -21.53 13.92 -4.34
N PHE A 76 -22.42 12.93 -4.31
CA PHE A 76 -22.99 12.35 -5.53
C PHE A 76 -23.60 13.40 -6.47
N PRO A 77 -24.44 14.37 -6.01
CA PRO A 77 -24.96 15.41 -6.89
C PRO A 77 -23.88 16.28 -7.53
N GLU A 78 -22.85 16.65 -6.77
CA GLU A 78 -21.74 17.46 -7.27
C GLU A 78 -20.91 16.69 -8.29
N ALA A 79 -20.64 15.41 -8.05
CA ALA A 79 -19.90 14.55 -8.98
C ALA A 79 -20.65 14.40 -10.32
N VAL A 80 -21.96 14.11 -10.28
CA VAL A 80 -22.78 14.00 -11.48
C VAL A 80 -22.84 15.34 -12.24
N THR A 81 -23.03 16.45 -11.53
CA THR A 81 -23.04 17.78 -12.14
C THR A 81 -21.72 18.10 -12.83
N LYS A 82 -20.60 17.82 -12.16
CA LYS A 82 -19.26 18.05 -12.70
C LYS A 82 -18.99 17.22 -13.96
N LEU A 83 -19.38 15.94 -13.98
CA LEU A 83 -19.23 15.06 -15.15
C LEU A 83 -20.17 15.42 -16.31
N LEU A 84 -21.32 16.01 -16.03
CA LEU A 84 -22.25 16.48 -17.07
C LEU A 84 -21.88 17.88 -17.63
N GLY A 85 -20.75 18.46 -17.18
CA GLY A 85 -20.22 19.71 -17.71
C GLY A 85 -20.31 20.90 -16.76
N GLY A 86 -20.88 20.73 -15.57
CA GLY A 86 -20.95 21.75 -14.55
C GLY A 86 -21.58 23.06 -15.03
N GLU A 87 -21.26 24.17 -14.33
CA GLU A 87 -21.71 25.52 -14.69
C GLU A 87 -21.03 26.05 -15.96
N GLN A 88 -19.94 25.44 -16.41
CA GLN A 88 -19.17 25.84 -17.58
C GLN A 88 -19.68 25.21 -18.89
N GLY A 89 -20.63 24.30 -18.82
CA GLY A 89 -21.26 23.69 -20.00
C GLY A 89 -20.30 22.81 -20.83
N GLU A 90 -19.21 22.31 -20.24
CA GLU A 90 -18.25 21.43 -20.92
C GLU A 90 -18.90 20.10 -21.27
N VAL A 91 -18.72 19.63 -22.50
CA VAL A 91 -19.17 18.33 -22.93
C VAL A 91 -17.97 17.38 -22.97
N TYR A 92 -18.05 16.28 -22.21
CA TYR A 92 -17.04 15.22 -22.23
C TYR A 92 -17.45 14.09 -23.17
N SER A 93 -16.49 13.50 -23.85
CA SER A 93 -16.72 12.36 -24.72
C SER A 93 -17.13 11.12 -23.92
N LYS A 94 -17.98 10.30 -24.53
CA LYS A 94 -18.26 8.97 -23.99
C LYS A 94 -17.03 8.08 -24.19
N ALA A 95 -16.65 7.33 -23.16
CA ALA A 95 -15.60 6.34 -23.27
C ALA A 95 -15.90 5.35 -24.42
N LYS A 96 -14.90 5.05 -25.23
CA LYS A 96 -15.08 4.03 -26.26
C LYS A 96 -15.34 2.69 -25.60
N GLU A 97 -16.38 1.97 -26.05
CA GLU A 97 -16.62 0.61 -25.59
C GLU A 97 -15.33 -0.21 -25.77
N ILE A 98 -14.78 -0.65 -24.65
CA ILE A 98 -13.63 -1.51 -24.67
C ILE A 98 -14.16 -2.87 -25.09
N LYS A 99 -13.99 -3.22 -26.37
CA LYS A 99 -14.21 -4.61 -26.79
C LYS A 99 -13.39 -5.46 -25.83
N GLN A 100 -14.05 -6.37 -25.11
CA GLN A 100 -13.36 -7.44 -24.39
C GLN A 100 -12.54 -8.18 -25.44
N THR A 101 -11.28 -7.78 -25.58
CA THR A 101 -10.31 -8.54 -26.35
C THR A 101 -10.16 -9.84 -25.59
N GLU A 102 -10.44 -10.96 -26.25
CA GLU A 102 -10.12 -12.29 -25.74
C GLU A 102 -8.74 -12.21 -25.10
N GLN A 103 -8.64 -12.59 -23.83
CA GLN A 103 -7.36 -12.58 -23.12
C GLN A 103 -6.45 -13.55 -23.89
N LYS A 104 -5.42 -13.01 -24.52
CA LYS A 104 -4.42 -13.85 -25.16
C LYS A 104 -3.81 -14.77 -24.10
N PRO A 105 -3.58 -16.03 -24.41
CA PRO A 105 -2.91 -16.93 -23.49
C PRO A 105 -1.54 -16.37 -23.10
N PHE A 106 -1.06 -16.75 -21.91
CA PHE A 106 0.28 -16.42 -21.49
C PHE A 106 1.31 -17.09 -22.43
N GLU A 107 2.22 -16.31 -22.96
CA GLU A 107 3.33 -16.81 -23.81
C GLU A 107 4.67 -16.43 -23.15
N PRO A 108 5.52 -17.40 -22.79
CA PRO A 108 6.83 -17.13 -22.24
C PRO A 108 7.73 -16.45 -23.30
N PRO A 109 8.58 -15.48 -22.89
CA PRO A 109 9.50 -14.81 -23.80
C PRO A 109 10.43 -15.80 -24.53
N PRO A 110 10.81 -15.50 -25.79
CA PRO A 110 11.65 -16.39 -26.61
C PRO A 110 13.00 -16.62 -25.92
N LYS A 111 13.39 -17.90 -25.82
CA LYS A 111 14.66 -18.29 -25.19
C LYS A 111 15.83 -17.93 -26.09
N ASN A 112 16.90 -17.39 -25.51
CA ASN A 112 18.19 -17.27 -26.18
C ASN A 112 18.88 -18.66 -26.34
N SER A 113 19.83 -18.76 -27.23
CA SER A 113 20.60 -19.96 -27.46
C SER A 113 21.50 -20.38 -26.29
N ASP A 114 21.92 -19.42 -25.47
CA ASP A 114 22.71 -19.64 -24.25
C ASP A 114 22.29 -18.69 -23.12
N MET A 115 22.90 -18.82 -21.93
CA MET A 115 22.62 -18.01 -20.76
C MET A 115 23.86 -17.23 -20.26
N ARG A 116 24.88 -17.05 -21.10
CA ARG A 116 26.15 -16.45 -20.65
C ARG A 116 25.98 -15.04 -20.07
N ARG A 117 25.11 -14.21 -20.65
CA ARG A 117 24.87 -12.85 -20.18
C ARG A 117 24.12 -12.85 -18.84
N VAL A 118 23.11 -13.71 -18.69
CA VAL A 118 22.37 -13.86 -17.43
C VAL A 118 23.29 -14.36 -16.32
N PHE A 119 24.13 -15.36 -16.58
CA PHE A 119 25.14 -15.83 -15.62
C PHE A 119 26.11 -14.70 -15.25
N ALA A 120 26.63 -13.98 -16.25
CA ALA A 120 27.53 -12.86 -15.98
C ALA A 120 26.84 -11.77 -15.13
N TYR A 121 25.61 -11.40 -15.45
CA TYR A 121 24.85 -10.42 -14.73
C TYR A 121 24.57 -10.82 -13.28
N LEU A 122 24.03 -12.01 -13.05
CA LEU A 122 23.67 -12.46 -11.72
C LEU A 122 24.91 -12.71 -10.83
N ILE A 123 26.01 -13.23 -11.39
CA ILE A 123 27.21 -13.52 -10.62
C ILE A 123 28.08 -12.27 -10.41
N LYS A 124 28.29 -11.44 -11.46
CA LYS A 124 29.24 -10.34 -11.39
C LYS A 124 28.60 -9.02 -10.94
N ASN A 125 27.32 -8.79 -11.28
CA ASN A 125 26.66 -7.53 -10.97
C ASN A 125 25.72 -7.66 -9.76
N ARG A 126 25.20 -8.87 -9.49
CA ARG A 126 24.31 -9.15 -8.37
C ARG A 126 24.97 -9.99 -7.27
N TYR A 127 26.20 -10.47 -7.51
CA TYR A 127 27.01 -11.26 -6.57
C TYR A 127 26.34 -12.54 -6.08
N ILE A 128 25.39 -13.07 -6.85
CA ILE A 128 24.69 -14.31 -6.53
C ILE A 128 25.63 -15.50 -6.79
N GLU A 129 25.66 -16.45 -5.85
CA GLU A 129 26.50 -17.63 -5.93
C GLU A 129 26.18 -18.45 -7.19
N ARG A 130 27.24 -18.86 -7.92
CA ARG A 130 27.11 -19.62 -9.18
C ARG A 130 26.24 -20.86 -9.03
N ASN A 131 26.38 -21.59 -7.91
CA ASN A 131 25.63 -22.84 -7.69
C ASN A 131 24.13 -22.57 -7.55
N VAL A 132 23.73 -21.41 -6.94
CA VAL A 132 22.34 -20.97 -6.84
C VAL A 132 21.80 -20.66 -8.23
N VAL A 133 22.51 -19.87 -9.04
CA VAL A 133 22.12 -19.58 -10.43
C VAL A 133 21.97 -20.86 -11.25
N SER A 134 22.95 -21.77 -11.14
CA SER A 134 22.95 -23.05 -11.87
C SER A 134 21.80 -23.95 -11.45
N PHE A 135 21.43 -23.95 -10.16
CA PHE A 135 20.31 -24.73 -9.65
C PHE A 135 18.99 -24.28 -10.31
N PHE A 136 18.63 -22.96 -10.25
CA PHE A 136 17.40 -22.46 -10.84
C PHE A 136 17.37 -22.61 -12.36
N ALA A 137 18.52 -22.46 -13.04
CA ALA A 137 18.62 -22.71 -14.47
C ALA A 137 18.34 -24.19 -14.84
N LYS A 138 18.91 -25.15 -14.09
CA LYS A 138 18.68 -26.60 -14.28
C LYS A 138 17.22 -26.99 -14.03
N GLN A 139 16.56 -26.34 -13.08
CA GLN A 139 15.14 -26.52 -12.79
C GLN A 139 14.23 -25.84 -13.84
N LYS A 140 14.78 -25.19 -14.84
CA LYS A 140 14.06 -24.41 -15.87
C LYS A 140 13.28 -23.20 -15.33
N LEU A 141 13.53 -22.82 -14.09
CA LEU A 141 12.94 -21.65 -13.42
C LEU A 141 13.60 -20.33 -13.85
N LEU A 142 14.77 -20.40 -14.46
CA LEU A 142 15.55 -19.25 -14.91
C LEU A 142 16.11 -19.52 -16.31
N TYR A 143 15.94 -18.54 -17.22
CA TYR A 143 16.60 -18.58 -18.53
C TYR A 143 16.89 -17.16 -19.06
N GLU A 144 17.66 -17.06 -20.16
CA GLU A 144 17.89 -15.81 -20.88
C GLU A 144 16.88 -15.68 -22.03
N SER A 145 16.17 -14.55 -22.13
CA SER A 145 15.41 -14.20 -23.33
C SER A 145 16.22 -13.30 -24.24
N CYS A 146 15.96 -13.43 -25.55
CA CYS A 146 16.44 -12.51 -26.57
C CYS A 146 15.22 -12.04 -27.40
N GLU A 147 14.91 -10.76 -27.29
CA GLU A 147 13.77 -10.13 -27.97
C GLU A 147 14.29 -9.01 -28.87
N GLN A 148 13.75 -8.90 -30.07
CA GLN A 148 14.10 -7.81 -30.98
C GLN A 148 13.17 -6.61 -30.78
N SER A 149 13.72 -5.40 -30.97
CA SER A 149 12.90 -4.19 -31.05
C SER A 149 11.95 -4.25 -32.26
N ALA A 150 10.87 -3.47 -32.23
CA ALA A 150 9.86 -3.44 -33.31
C ALA A 150 10.47 -3.12 -34.68
N ASP A 151 11.52 -2.29 -34.72
CA ASP A 151 12.29 -1.92 -35.91
C ASP A 151 13.43 -2.89 -36.26
N LYS A 152 13.60 -3.96 -35.45
CA LYS A 152 14.64 -4.98 -35.56
C LYS A 152 16.09 -4.45 -35.50
N THR A 153 16.30 -3.24 -35.01
CA THR A 153 17.61 -2.61 -34.93
C THR A 153 18.37 -2.97 -33.65
N LYS A 154 17.65 -3.43 -32.60
CA LYS A 154 18.23 -3.73 -31.27
C LYS A 154 17.72 -5.08 -30.77
N GLU A 155 18.61 -5.76 -30.05
CA GLU A 155 18.27 -6.96 -29.28
C GLU A 155 18.22 -6.62 -27.80
N TYR A 156 17.17 -7.11 -27.13
CA TYR A 156 16.98 -6.98 -25.69
C TYR A 156 17.15 -8.34 -25.02
N HIS A 157 18.16 -8.43 -24.15
CA HIS A 157 18.41 -9.61 -23.36
C HIS A 157 17.90 -9.41 -21.94
N ASN A 158 17.16 -10.40 -21.41
CA ASN A 158 16.62 -10.34 -20.06
C ASN A 158 16.89 -11.66 -19.32
N ALA A 159 17.10 -11.58 -18.01
CA ALA A 159 16.90 -12.70 -17.13
C ALA A 159 15.39 -12.91 -16.95
N VAL A 160 14.90 -14.10 -17.25
CA VAL A 160 13.49 -14.47 -17.15
C VAL A 160 13.32 -15.49 -16.03
N PHE A 161 12.53 -15.10 -15.04
CA PHE A 161 12.17 -15.93 -13.87
C PHE A 161 10.76 -16.45 -14.08
N VAL A 162 10.63 -17.79 -14.15
CA VAL A 162 9.39 -18.46 -14.57
C VAL A 162 8.66 -19.03 -13.37
N GLY A 163 7.33 -18.85 -13.37
CA GLY A 163 6.42 -19.52 -12.45
C GLY A 163 5.59 -20.59 -13.20
N TYR A 164 5.42 -21.73 -12.56
CA TYR A 164 4.69 -22.87 -13.08
C TYR A 164 3.47 -23.16 -12.24
N ASP A 165 2.39 -23.65 -12.88
CA ASP A 165 1.25 -24.18 -12.16
C ASP A 165 1.52 -25.60 -11.60
N GLU A 166 0.54 -26.20 -10.96
CA GLU A 166 0.61 -27.53 -10.34
C GLU A 166 0.86 -28.66 -11.39
N ASN A 167 0.56 -28.40 -12.67
CA ASN A 167 0.75 -29.34 -13.78
C ASN A 167 2.11 -29.17 -14.45
N GLY A 168 2.93 -28.24 -13.96
CA GLY A 168 4.22 -27.92 -14.56
C GLY A 168 4.11 -27.10 -15.86
N VAL A 169 2.98 -26.40 -16.07
CA VAL A 169 2.80 -25.50 -17.20
C VAL A 169 3.28 -24.09 -16.81
N PRO A 170 4.14 -23.44 -17.62
CA PRO A 170 4.56 -22.06 -17.34
C PRO A 170 3.37 -21.11 -17.54
N CYS A 171 3.03 -20.35 -16.52
CA CYS A 171 1.91 -19.43 -16.53
C CYS A 171 2.23 -18.03 -16.00
N HIS A 172 3.46 -17.82 -15.54
CA HIS A 172 3.98 -16.52 -15.11
C HIS A 172 5.44 -16.35 -15.51
N ALA A 173 5.85 -15.15 -15.86
CA ALA A 173 7.26 -14.83 -16.02
C ALA A 173 7.55 -13.38 -15.60
N HIS A 174 8.61 -13.19 -14.83
CA HIS A 174 9.16 -11.89 -14.48
C HIS A 174 10.45 -11.65 -15.27
N LYS A 175 10.55 -10.50 -15.94
CA LYS A 175 11.73 -10.11 -16.72
C LYS A 175 12.57 -9.08 -15.98
N ARG A 176 13.88 -9.28 -16.01
CA ARG A 176 14.88 -8.29 -15.57
C ARG A 176 15.87 -8.03 -16.68
N GLY A 177 15.91 -6.78 -17.18
CA GLY A 177 16.90 -6.35 -18.18
C GLY A 177 18.32 -6.46 -17.62
N ILE A 178 19.23 -7.01 -18.43
CA ILE A 178 20.63 -7.30 -18.03
C ILE A 178 21.65 -6.32 -18.63
N TYR A 179 21.17 -5.13 -19.04
CA TYR A 179 22.04 -4.10 -19.58
C TYR A 179 22.78 -3.35 -18.48
N SER A 180 24.03 -2.95 -18.79
CA SER A 180 24.90 -2.20 -17.88
C SER A 180 24.73 -0.69 -17.94
N ASN A 181 24.05 -0.17 -18.97
CA ASN A 181 23.90 1.28 -19.20
C ASN A 181 22.42 1.69 -19.18
N GLY A 182 22.06 2.59 -18.29
CA GLY A 182 20.71 3.15 -18.16
C GLY A 182 19.79 2.41 -17.18
N GLN A 183 18.51 2.81 -17.13
CA GLN A 183 17.50 2.16 -16.30
C GLN A 183 17.22 0.76 -16.80
N SER A 184 17.48 -0.22 -15.96
CA SER A 184 17.22 -1.64 -16.25
C SER A 184 15.72 -1.93 -16.18
N PHE A 185 15.16 -2.48 -17.24
CA PHE A 185 13.77 -2.93 -17.28
C PHE A 185 13.49 -3.98 -16.20
N LYS A 186 12.36 -3.85 -15.51
CA LYS A 186 11.79 -4.90 -14.65
C LYS A 186 10.28 -4.94 -14.84
N GLY A 187 9.69 -6.13 -14.90
CA GLY A 187 8.24 -6.26 -14.99
C GLY A 187 7.79 -7.68 -15.32
N ASN A 188 6.53 -7.93 -15.07
CA ASN A 188 5.89 -9.18 -15.41
C ASN A 188 5.54 -9.21 -16.91
N VAL A 189 5.62 -10.39 -17.50
CA VAL A 189 5.19 -10.63 -18.88
C VAL A 189 3.68 -10.49 -18.99
N GLU A 190 3.18 -9.96 -20.10
CA GLU A 190 1.75 -9.80 -20.35
C GLU A 190 0.98 -11.12 -20.17
N ASN A 191 -0.20 -11.06 -19.56
CA ASN A 191 -1.05 -12.20 -19.23
C ASN A 191 -0.42 -13.23 -18.26
N SER A 192 0.63 -12.88 -17.52
CA SER A 192 1.15 -13.67 -16.41
C SER A 192 0.08 -13.85 -15.33
N ASN A 193 -0.08 -15.08 -14.83
CA ASN A 193 -0.97 -15.34 -13.69
C ASN A 193 -0.22 -15.02 -12.37
N PRO A 194 -0.64 -13.99 -11.61
CA PRO A 194 0.05 -13.56 -10.41
C PRO A 194 0.02 -14.60 -9.27
N CYS A 195 -0.86 -15.58 -9.32
CA CYS A 195 -0.93 -16.67 -8.34
C CYS A 195 0.28 -17.63 -8.42
N TYR A 196 0.98 -17.66 -9.54
CA TYR A 196 2.08 -18.57 -9.79
C TYR A 196 3.38 -17.83 -10.14
N SER A 197 3.71 -16.81 -9.36
CA SER A 197 4.98 -16.11 -9.56
C SER A 197 6.20 -17.02 -9.33
N PHE A 198 7.40 -16.51 -9.55
CA PHE A 198 8.63 -17.28 -9.40
C PHE A 198 8.74 -17.93 -8.02
N HIS A 199 8.75 -19.26 -7.95
CA HIS A 199 8.78 -20.02 -6.71
C HIS A 199 9.57 -21.33 -6.82
N TYR A 200 9.93 -21.88 -5.67
CA TYR A 200 10.52 -23.20 -5.49
C TYR A 200 9.88 -23.87 -4.28
N THR A 201 9.46 -25.13 -4.41
CA THR A 201 8.84 -25.90 -3.34
C THR A 201 9.83 -26.93 -2.81
N GLY A 202 10.18 -26.84 -1.54
CA GLY A 202 10.98 -27.81 -0.80
C GLY A 202 10.11 -28.76 0.01
N THR A 203 10.73 -29.48 0.94
CA THR A 203 10.09 -30.54 1.77
C THR A 203 9.74 -30.10 3.19
N SER A 204 10.28 -28.96 3.66
CA SER A 204 10.01 -28.46 5.00
C SER A 204 8.65 -27.75 5.10
N ASN A 205 8.25 -27.41 6.32
CA ASN A 205 7.02 -26.67 6.60
C ASN A 205 7.18 -25.14 6.51
N ARG A 206 8.29 -24.61 5.96
CA ARG A 206 8.61 -23.19 5.92
C ARG A 206 8.49 -22.64 4.52
N LEU A 207 7.82 -21.48 4.40
CA LEU A 207 7.75 -20.67 3.17
C LEU A 207 8.42 -19.32 3.41
N TYR A 208 9.45 -19.02 2.62
CA TYR A 208 10.12 -17.72 2.60
C TYR A 208 9.56 -16.87 1.46
N VAL A 209 9.14 -15.63 1.76
CA VAL A 209 8.42 -14.75 0.84
C VAL A 209 9.26 -13.50 0.56
N PHE A 210 9.52 -13.20 -0.71
CA PHE A 210 10.34 -12.08 -1.17
C PHE A 210 9.57 -11.19 -2.13
N GLU A 211 9.98 -9.93 -2.27
CA GLU A 211 9.40 -9.03 -3.24
C GLU A 211 9.85 -9.34 -4.67
N ALA A 212 11.15 -9.64 -4.87
CA ALA A 212 11.69 -9.93 -6.19
C ALA A 212 12.55 -11.22 -6.24
N PRO A 213 12.66 -11.87 -7.44
CA PRO A 213 13.47 -13.07 -7.62
C PRO A 213 14.95 -12.90 -7.27
N ILE A 214 15.52 -11.72 -7.51
CA ILE A 214 16.92 -11.43 -7.20
C ILE A 214 17.13 -11.45 -5.69
N ASP A 215 16.22 -10.92 -4.89
CA ASP A 215 16.31 -10.91 -3.44
C ASP A 215 16.19 -12.30 -2.85
N MET A 216 15.28 -13.12 -3.38
CA MET A 216 15.17 -14.53 -3.06
C MET A 216 16.49 -15.28 -3.32
N MET A 217 17.09 -15.11 -4.49
CA MET A 217 18.36 -15.76 -4.82
C MET A 217 19.54 -15.20 -4.00
N SER A 218 19.47 -13.93 -3.62
CA SER A 218 20.44 -13.28 -2.75
C SER A 218 20.39 -13.84 -1.33
N PHE A 219 19.21 -13.97 -0.76
CA PHE A 219 19.00 -14.61 0.54
C PHE A 219 19.53 -16.05 0.56
N ILE A 220 19.23 -16.84 -0.49
CA ILE A 220 19.73 -18.20 -0.64
C ILE A 220 21.27 -18.20 -0.73
N THR A 221 21.86 -17.22 -1.40
CA THR A 221 23.33 -17.07 -1.52
C THR A 221 23.96 -16.79 -0.15
N ILE A 222 23.38 -15.89 0.65
CA ILE A 222 23.82 -15.60 2.02
C ILE A 222 23.75 -16.87 2.88
N ASN A 223 22.72 -17.68 2.68
CA ASN A 223 22.45 -18.91 3.44
C ASN A 223 22.93 -20.19 2.71
N LYS A 224 23.86 -20.11 1.75
CA LYS A 224 24.29 -21.21 0.90
C LYS A 224 24.85 -22.45 1.62
N ASN A 225 25.34 -22.27 2.84
CA ASN A 225 25.89 -23.34 3.67
C ASN A 225 24.83 -24.06 4.53
N THR A 226 23.57 -23.69 4.41
CA THR A 226 22.43 -24.34 5.09
C THR A 226 21.73 -25.32 4.13
N ASN A 227 20.76 -26.09 4.66
CA ASN A 227 19.92 -26.98 3.84
C ASN A 227 18.79 -26.18 3.16
N TRP A 228 19.12 -25.06 2.50
CA TRP A 228 18.14 -24.17 1.91
C TRP A 228 17.18 -24.86 0.94
N GLN A 229 17.61 -25.92 0.24
CA GLN A 229 16.78 -26.68 -0.71
C GLN A 229 15.61 -27.44 -0.05
N GLU A 230 15.66 -27.63 1.26
CA GLU A 230 14.53 -28.22 2.02
C GLU A 230 13.38 -27.23 2.19
N HIS A 231 13.62 -25.94 2.06
CA HIS A 231 12.62 -24.91 2.28
C HIS A 231 11.91 -24.48 1.00
N SER A 232 10.72 -23.92 1.13
CA SER A 232 9.98 -23.35 0.02
C SER A 232 10.18 -21.84 -0.04
N TYR A 233 10.19 -21.30 -1.26
CA TYR A 233 10.49 -19.90 -1.54
C TYR A 233 9.53 -19.37 -2.60
N VAL A 234 9.09 -18.12 -2.45
CA VAL A 234 8.32 -17.40 -3.46
C VAL A 234 8.79 -15.95 -3.57
N ALA A 235 8.96 -15.47 -4.78
CA ALA A 235 9.10 -14.05 -5.06
C ALA A 235 7.79 -13.55 -5.67
N LEU A 236 7.14 -12.58 -5.00
CA LEU A 236 5.82 -12.08 -5.39
C LEU A 236 5.84 -11.33 -6.73
N CYS A 237 7.02 -10.85 -7.16
CA CYS A 237 7.20 -9.99 -8.33
C CYS A 237 6.39 -8.69 -8.23
N GLY A 238 6.26 -8.16 -7.02
CA GLY A 238 5.51 -7.02 -6.53
C GLY A 238 5.17 -7.21 -5.06
N VAL A 239 4.09 -6.59 -4.60
CA VAL A 239 3.64 -6.63 -3.19
C VAL A 239 2.23 -7.25 -3.02
N SER A 240 1.79 -8.06 -4.01
CA SER A 240 0.50 -8.79 -3.92
C SER A 240 0.67 -10.12 -3.19
N GLU A 241 -0.28 -10.46 -2.31
CA GLU A 241 -0.29 -11.71 -1.54
C GLU A 241 -0.68 -12.96 -2.34
N GLN A 242 -1.15 -12.81 -3.58
CA GLN A 242 -1.80 -13.88 -4.35
C GLN A 242 -0.92 -15.13 -4.49
N ALA A 243 0.36 -14.98 -4.85
CA ALA A 243 1.27 -16.11 -5.01
C ALA A 243 1.57 -16.80 -3.68
N MET A 244 1.76 -16.05 -2.60
CA MET A 244 1.94 -16.60 -1.26
C MET A 244 0.73 -17.45 -0.84
N LEU A 245 -0.48 -16.90 -1.00
CA LEU A 245 -1.71 -17.60 -0.64
C LEU A 245 -1.94 -18.84 -1.49
N LYS A 246 -1.64 -18.78 -2.79
CA LYS A 246 -1.79 -19.95 -3.69
C LYS A 246 -0.82 -21.07 -3.32
N ILE A 247 0.43 -20.75 -3.00
CA ILE A 247 1.41 -21.76 -2.59
C ILE A 247 1.01 -22.42 -1.25
N LEU A 248 0.46 -21.66 -0.31
CA LEU A 248 -0.07 -22.21 0.95
C LEU A 248 -1.29 -23.11 0.72
N GLU A 249 -2.15 -22.75 -0.25
CA GLU A 249 -3.32 -23.55 -0.62
C GLU A 249 -2.93 -24.92 -1.19
N ILE A 250 -1.97 -24.93 -2.14
CA ILE A 250 -1.56 -26.18 -2.82
C ILE A 250 -0.57 -27.02 -2.01
N ASN A 251 0.02 -26.47 -0.94
CA ASN A 251 0.98 -27.14 -0.07
C ASN A 251 0.54 -27.06 1.41
N PRO A 252 -0.42 -27.85 1.85
CA PRO A 252 -0.99 -27.74 3.22
C PRO A 252 0.01 -28.07 4.34
N ASN A 253 1.18 -28.63 4.03
CA ASN A 253 2.25 -28.85 5.00
C ASN A 253 2.97 -27.54 5.39
N LEU A 254 2.86 -26.48 4.58
CA LEU A 254 3.44 -25.19 4.87
C LEU A 254 2.59 -24.46 5.95
N ASN A 255 3.15 -24.28 7.13
CA ASN A 255 2.46 -23.69 8.27
C ASN A 255 3.26 -22.59 8.99
N HIS A 256 4.44 -22.27 8.48
CA HIS A 256 5.27 -21.17 8.97
C HIS A 256 5.77 -20.32 7.80
N VAL A 257 5.26 -19.10 7.70
CA VAL A 257 5.65 -18.11 6.69
C VAL A 257 6.70 -17.17 7.27
N LEU A 258 7.78 -16.96 6.53
CA LEU A 258 8.84 -16.00 6.85
C LEU A 258 8.84 -14.90 5.78
N LEU A 259 8.39 -13.72 6.17
CA LEU A 259 8.34 -12.55 5.29
C LEU A 259 9.73 -11.92 5.22
N CYS A 260 10.30 -11.94 4.03
CA CYS A 260 11.64 -11.43 3.70
C CYS A 260 11.54 -10.29 2.67
N LEU A 261 10.47 -9.48 2.77
CA LEU A 261 10.21 -8.34 1.87
C LEU A 261 11.23 -7.24 2.11
N ASP A 262 11.33 -6.30 1.16
CA ASP A 262 12.27 -5.19 1.21
C ASP A 262 12.15 -4.39 2.51
N HIS A 263 13.26 -3.83 2.96
CA HIS A 263 13.33 -3.01 4.15
C HIS A 263 13.19 -1.53 3.79
N ASP A 264 12.08 -1.24 3.09
CA ASP A 264 11.61 0.09 2.76
C ASP A 264 10.13 0.24 3.14
N ALA A 265 9.57 1.43 2.93
CA ALA A 265 8.19 1.73 3.33
C ALA A 265 7.17 0.75 2.74
N ALA A 266 7.31 0.37 1.47
CA ALA A 266 6.38 -0.53 0.80
C ALA A 266 6.46 -1.97 1.35
N GLY A 267 7.68 -2.48 1.55
CA GLY A 267 7.90 -3.82 2.11
C GLY A 267 7.52 -3.94 3.58
N ILE A 268 7.69 -2.85 4.38
CA ILE A 268 7.21 -2.77 5.77
C ILE A 268 5.68 -2.89 5.79
N GLU A 269 5.01 -2.07 5.01
CA GLU A 269 3.55 -2.02 4.94
C GLU A 269 2.94 -3.33 4.43
N ALA A 270 3.50 -3.91 3.37
CA ALA A 270 3.08 -5.22 2.87
C ALA A 270 3.30 -6.34 3.91
N SER A 271 4.42 -6.29 4.66
CA SER A 271 4.69 -7.27 5.71
C SER A 271 3.65 -7.23 6.82
N GLU A 272 3.20 -6.07 7.25
CA GLU A 272 2.15 -5.92 8.26
C GLU A 272 0.80 -6.43 7.76
N LYS A 273 0.42 -6.04 6.53
CA LYS A 273 -0.80 -6.55 5.88
C LYS A 273 -0.79 -8.09 5.84
N PHE A 274 0.34 -8.69 5.47
CA PHE A 274 0.45 -10.13 5.35
C PHE A 274 0.47 -10.83 6.72
N GLN A 275 1.11 -10.25 7.74
CA GLN A 275 1.06 -10.78 9.11
C GLN A 275 -0.38 -10.83 9.63
N ASP A 276 -1.16 -9.77 9.44
CA ASP A 276 -2.55 -9.71 9.88
C ASP A 276 -3.43 -10.70 9.09
N LEU A 277 -3.20 -10.82 7.77
CA LEU A 277 -3.89 -11.79 6.92
C LEU A 277 -3.62 -13.25 7.35
N LEU A 278 -2.36 -13.59 7.59
CA LEU A 278 -1.92 -14.93 7.98
C LEU A 278 -2.37 -15.27 9.41
N SER A 279 -2.33 -14.30 10.33
CA SER A 279 -2.85 -14.46 11.69
C SER A 279 -4.34 -14.81 11.70
N LYS A 280 -5.16 -14.15 10.90
CA LYS A 280 -6.59 -14.46 10.72
C LYS A 280 -6.83 -15.87 10.18
N LYS A 281 -5.87 -16.43 9.44
CA LYS A 281 -5.89 -17.81 8.92
C LYS A 281 -5.27 -18.82 9.86
N GLY A 282 -4.76 -18.41 11.03
CA GLY A 282 -4.08 -19.30 11.99
C GLY A 282 -2.72 -19.81 11.53
N ILE A 283 -2.09 -19.16 10.54
CA ILE A 283 -0.79 -19.53 10.00
C ILE A 283 0.29 -18.76 10.75
N LYS A 284 1.31 -19.47 11.26
CA LYS A 284 2.44 -18.84 11.94
C LYS A 284 3.22 -17.95 10.96
N CYS A 285 3.46 -16.71 11.36
CA CYS A 285 4.19 -15.75 10.54
C CYS A 285 5.31 -15.08 11.35
N SER A 286 6.46 -14.88 10.73
CA SER A 286 7.59 -14.11 11.26
C SER A 286 8.16 -13.22 10.16
N ARG A 287 8.72 -12.07 10.51
CA ARG A 287 9.44 -11.22 9.57
C ARG A 287 10.94 -11.36 9.77
N LEU A 288 11.68 -11.53 8.67
CA LEU A 288 13.14 -11.44 8.61
C LEU A 288 13.51 -10.16 7.88
N LEU A 289 14.36 -9.36 8.50
CA LEU A 289 14.81 -8.07 7.97
C LEU A 289 16.17 -8.20 7.32
N SER A 290 16.35 -7.65 6.13
CA SER A 290 17.67 -7.32 5.59
C SER A 290 18.27 -6.16 6.40
N LYS A 291 19.59 -6.07 6.47
CA LYS A 291 20.29 -4.94 7.10
C LYS A 291 20.16 -3.67 6.26
N CYS A 292 20.31 -3.83 4.94
CA CYS A 292 20.16 -2.79 3.95
C CYS A 292 18.73 -2.79 3.40
N LYS A 293 18.48 -2.02 2.34
CA LYS A 293 17.18 -1.90 1.69
C LYS A 293 16.56 -3.24 1.29
N ASP A 294 17.38 -4.15 0.74
CA ASP A 294 16.97 -5.47 0.27
C ASP A 294 18.10 -6.49 0.44
N TRP A 295 17.81 -7.77 0.20
CA TRP A 295 18.78 -8.85 0.37
C TRP A 295 19.94 -8.81 -0.65
N ASN A 296 19.76 -8.16 -1.81
CA ASN A 296 20.84 -7.98 -2.76
C ASN A 296 21.80 -6.86 -2.32
N GLU A 297 21.28 -5.84 -1.65
CA GLU A 297 22.10 -4.81 -1.04
C GLU A 297 22.92 -5.36 0.14
N ASP A 298 22.40 -6.32 0.94
CA ASP A 298 23.16 -7.03 1.98
C ASP A 298 24.36 -7.78 1.41
N ILE A 299 24.19 -8.43 0.24
CA ILE A 299 25.32 -9.06 -0.45
C ILE A 299 26.38 -8.02 -0.83
N LYS A 300 25.99 -6.89 -1.42
CA LYS A 300 26.93 -5.83 -1.80
C LYS A 300 27.70 -5.31 -0.60
N GLU A 301 27.01 -5.07 0.52
CA GLU A 301 27.67 -4.67 1.77
C GLU A 301 28.73 -5.69 2.22
N SER A 302 28.43 -7.00 2.11
CA SER A 302 29.36 -8.06 2.47
C SER A 302 30.63 -8.08 1.62
N PHE A 303 30.60 -7.49 0.42
CA PHE A 303 31.75 -7.29 -0.47
C PHE A 303 32.39 -5.88 -0.29
N ASN A 304 32.01 -5.12 0.75
CA ASN A 304 32.44 -3.73 1.00
C ASN A 304 32.13 -2.79 -0.19
N LEU A 305 31.02 -3.03 -0.87
CA LEU A 305 30.50 -2.17 -1.93
C LEU A 305 29.47 -1.22 -1.33
N HIS A 306 29.24 -0.10 -2.04
CA HIS A 306 28.15 0.82 -1.67
C HIS A 306 26.81 0.09 -1.75
N ALA A 307 26.13 0.00 -0.63
CA ALA A 307 24.80 -0.57 -0.48
C ALA A 307 23.78 0.53 -0.13
N ILE A 308 22.55 0.38 -0.60
CA ILE A 308 21.45 1.28 -0.27
C ILE A 308 20.98 0.94 1.16
N PRO A 309 20.95 1.91 2.08
CA PRO A 309 20.51 1.64 3.46
C PRO A 309 19.03 1.27 3.53
N SER A 310 18.64 0.61 4.61
CA SER A 310 17.23 0.39 4.94
C SER A 310 16.52 1.71 5.24
N GLU A 311 15.22 1.74 5.01
CA GLU A 311 14.38 2.91 5.23
C GLU A 311 13.32 2.61 6.29
N GLU A 312 13.08 3.57 7.18
CA GLU A 312 11.96 3.54 8.10
C GLU A 312 10.70 4.07 7.40
N HIS A 313 9.52 3.52 7.75
CA HIS A 313 8.28 3.96 7.12
C HIS A 313 7.91 5.38 7.57
N PRO A 314 7.72 6.36 6.67
CA PRO A 314 7.49 7.76 7.05
C PRO A 314 6.32 7.96 8.02
N GLN A 315 5.24 7.19 7.87
CA GLN A 315 4.08 7.29 8.77
C GLN A 315 4.43 6.88 10.21
N TYR A 316 5.41 6.00 10.44
CA TYR A 316 5.84 5.62 11.78
C TYR A 316 6.68 6.70 12.44
N ILE A 317 7.55 7.37 11.68
CA ILE A 317 8.30 8.53 12.18
C ILE A 317 7.32 9.61 12.66
N ILE A 318 6.35 9.97 11.81
CA ILE A 318 5.33 10.98 12.15
C ILE A 318 4.47 10.53 13.34
N ARG A 319 4.12 9.23 13.43
CA ARG A 319 3.40 8.67 14.58
C ARG A 319 4.17 8.87 15.88
N ASP A 320 5.45 8.52 15.88
CA ASP A 320 6.30 8.56 17.05
C ASP A 320 6.48 9.99 17.58
N GLU A 321 6.73 10.93 16.66
CA GLU A 321 6.78 12.37 16.94
C GLU A 321 5.44 12.86 17.49
N SER A 322 4.34 12.56 16.81
CA SER A 322 2.99 12.99 17.22
C SER A 322 2.59 12.42 18.58
N CYS A 323 2.89 11.15 18.86
CA CYS A 323 2.60 10.54 20.15
C CYS A 323 3.45 11.15 21.28
N SER A 324 4.70 11.54 20.99
CA SER A 324 5.53 12.26 21.96
C SER A 324 4.91 13.61 22.35
N GLU A 325 4.47 14.39 21.36
CA GLU A 325 3.83 15.68 21.58
C GLU A 325 2.45 15.54 22.23
N ILE A 326 1.62 14.55 21.84
CA ILE A 326 0.34 14.26 22.51
C ILE A 326 0.56 13.93 23.98
N ARG A 327 1.66 13.25 24.35
CA ARG A 327 2.01 12.97 25.75
C ARG A 327 2.26 14.24 26.56
N GLU A 328 2.90 15.25 25.98
CA GLU A 328 3.07 16.56 26.61
C GLU A 328 1.73 17.22 26.89
N TYR A 329 0.80 17.19 25.94
CA TYR A 329 -0.56 17.69 26.12
C TYR A 329 -1.37 16.92 27.17
N ILE A 330 -1.17 15.62 27.32
CA ILE A 330 -1.80 14.83 28.39
C ILE A 330 -1.37 15.36 29.76
N ILE A 331 -0.06 15.64 29.95
CA ILE A 331 0.49 16.17 31.22
C ILE A 331 -0.11 17.55 31.54
N GLU A 332 -0.32 18.39 30.54
CA GLU A 332 -0.96 19.71 30.72
C GLU A 332 -2.45 19.59 31.01
N THR A 333 -3.14 18.69 30.29
CA THR A 333 -4.58 18.45 30.39
C THR A 333 -4.97 17.86 31.74
N ASP A 334 -4.20 16.94 32.30
CA ASP A 334 -4.45 16.35 33.63
C ASP A 334 -4.43 17.39 34.77
N LYS A 335 -3.81 18.55 34.55
CA LYS A 335 -3.77 19.68 35.51
C LYS A 335 -4.95 20.64 35.33
N SER A 336 -5.77 20.48 34.32
CA SER A 336 -6.87 21.38 33.97
C SER A 336 -8.23 20.71 34.17
N ASP A 337 -9.29 21.51 34.17
CA ASP A 337 -10.67 21.01 34.17
C ASP A 337 -11.00 20.27 32.87
N ASN A 338 -11.16 18.96 32.97
CA ASN A 338 -11.45 18.05 31.85
C ASN A 338 -12.96 17.86 31.73
N SER A 339 -13.59 18.55 30.80
CA SER A 339 -15.03 18.40 30.55
C SER A 339 -15.30 17.94 29.10
N PRO A 340 -16.30 17.04 28.87
CA PRO A 340 -16.72 16.63 27.55
C PRO A 340 -17.12 17.80 26.63
N SER A 341 -17.56 18.91 27.16
CA SER A 341 -17.95 20.11 26.38
C SER A 341 -16.75 20.71 25.62
N LYS A 342 -15.54 20.58 26.15
CA LYS A 342 -14.31 21.06 25.49
C LYS A 342 -13.98 20.30 24.20
N LEU A 343 -14.37 19.02 24.07
CA LEU A 343 -14.13 18.23 22.85
C LEU A 343 -14.77 18.89 21.62
N ASN A 344 -16.06 19.25 21.71
CA ASN A 344 -16.75 19.89 20.61
C ASN A 344 -16.14 21.28 20.28
N THR A 345 -15.63 21.98 21.27
CA THR A 345 -14.97 23.28 21.07
C THR A 345 -13.64 23.10 20.35
N LEU A 346 -12.83 22.12 20.74
CA LEU A 346 -11.57 21.80 20.08
C LEU A 346 -11.79 21.26 18.66
N PHE A 347 -12.78 20.38 18.47
CA PHE A 347 -13.09 19.86 17.14
C PHE A 347 -13.51 20.98 16.17
N LYS A 348 -14.30 21.95 16.61
CA LYS A 348 -14.64 23.12 15.78
C LYS A 348 -13.40 23.92 15.35
N LYS A 349 -12.37 24.00 16.20
CA LYS A 349 -11.10 24.65 15.86
C LYS A 349 -10.27 23.87 14.84
N CYS A 350 -10.52 22.55 14.67
CA CYS A 350 -9.88 21.75 13.61
C CYS A 350 -10.42 22.11 12.21
N ASN A 351 -11.53 22.81 12.08
CA ASN A 351 -12.04 23.30 10.80
C ASN A 351 -11.38 24.64 10.45
N THR A 352 -10.13 24.61 10.04
CA THR A 352 -9.29 25.74 9.65
C THR A 352 -8.52 25.41 8.39
N ASP A 353 -8.21 26.42 7.57
CA ASP A 353 -7.35 26.28 6.39
C ASP A 353 -5.84 26.26 6.76
N ASP A 354 -5.51 26.66 7.98
CA ASP A 354 -4.16 26.57 8.54
C ASP A 354 -3.87 25.14 8.97
N THR A 355 -3.06 24.46 8.21
CA THR A 355 -2.72 23.05 8.44
C THR A 355 -1.88 22.83 9.70
N GLU A 356 -0.99 23.76 10.07
CA GLU A 356 -0.21 23.69 11.31
C GLU A 356 -1.13 23.82 12.53
N GLN A 357 -2.02 24.81 12.50
CA GLN A 357 -3.01 25.00 13.57
C GLN A 357 -3.99 23.83 13.65
N MET A 358 -4.34 23.20 12.51
CA MET A 358 -5.19 22.00 12.48
C MET A 358 -4.51 20.83 13.19
N VAL A 359 -3.25 20.57 12.87
CA VAL A 359 -2.45 19.50 13.50
C VAL A 359 -2.38 19.73 15.01
N GLU A 360 -2.11 20.95 15.43
CA GLU A 360 -2.04 21.32 16.82
C GLU A 360 -3.37 21.08 17.58
N ASN A 361 -4.48 21.52 17.00
CA ASN A 361 -5.82 21.29 17.57
C ASN A 361 -6.15 19.78 17.65
N LEU A 362 -5.74 18.98 16.64
CA LEU A 362 -5.94 17.53 16.64
C LEU A 362 -5.12 16.82 17.73
N LYS A 363 -3.89 17.27 18.03
CA LYS A 363 -3.08 16.75 19.14
C LYS A 363 -3.75 17.01 20.48
N GLN A 364 -4.22 18.25 20.71
CA GLN A 364 -4.96 18.62 21.92
C GLN A 364 -6.26 17.83 22.06
N LEU A 365 -7.01 17.66 20.96
CA LEU A 365 -8.24 16.87 20.93
C LEU A 365 -7.96 15.39 21.28
N SER A 366 -6.88 14.82 20.74
CA SER A 366 -6.43 13.46 21.06
C SER A 366 -6.10 13.31 22.55
N ALA A 367 -5.30 14.20 23.09
CA ALA A 367 -4.90 14.19 24.50
C ALA A 367 -6.12 14.28 25.43
N LEU A 368 -7.04 15.23 25.20
CA LEU A 368 -8.25 15.39 26.00
C LEU A 368 -9.15 14.13 25.91
N SER A 369 -9.27 13.53 24.72
CA SER A 369 -10.05 12.30 24.53
C SER A 369 -9.47 11.14 25.33
N LEU A 370 -8.15 10.96 25.37
CA LEU A 370 -7.50 9.92 26.17
C LEU A 370 -7.66 10.15 27.66
N CYS A 371 -7.57 11.41 28.14
CA CYS A 371 -7.82 11.75 29.54
C CYS A 371 -9.26 11.42 29.95
N LEU A 372 -10.24 11.75 29.11
CA LEU A 372 -11.64 11.43 29.35
C LEU A 372 -11.90 9.90 29.35
N ALA A 373 -11.33 9.16 28.40
CA ALA A 373 -11.41 7.71 28.37
C ALA A 373 -10.84 7.11 29.66
N SER A 374 -9.67 7.55 30.10
CA SER A 374 -9.02 7.11 31.34
C SER A 374 -9.91 7.39 32.56
N ASN A 375 -10.55 8.56 32.63
CA ASN A 375 -11.45 8.91 33.72
C ASN A 375 -12.69 8.01 33.76
N GLU A 376 -13.33 7.71 32.62
CA GLU A 376 -14.46 6.77 32.57
C GLU A 376 -14.06 5.37 33.02
N TYR A 377 -12.92 4.86 32.59
CA TYR A 377 -12.41 3.56 33.02
C TYR A 377 -12.13 3.51 34.53
N ARG A 378 -11.54 4.58 35.11
CA ARG A 378 -11.31 4.65 36.55
C ARG A 378 -12.62 4.65 37.35
N GLN A 379 -13.67 5.35 36.88
CA GLN A 379 -15.00 5.32 37.51
C GLN A 379 -15.63 3.92 37.47
N LEU A 380 -15.25 3.10 36.51
CA LEU A 380 -15.68 1.69 36.39
C LEU A 380 -14.82 0.71 37.21
N GLY A 381 -13.82 1.22 37.95
CA GLY A 381 -12.91 0.40 38.75
C GLY A 381 -11.78 -0.27 37.96
N TYR A 382 -11.62 0.07 36.67
CA TYR A 382 -10.48 -0.42 35.88
C TYR A 382 -9.24 0.45 36.15
N PRO A 383 -8.07 -0.15 36.45
CA PRO A 383 -6.82 0.59 36.56
C PRO A 383 -6.42 1.11 35.16
N SER A 384 -6.78 2.33 34.84
CA SER A 384 -6.45 2.96 33.57
C SER A 384 -5.54 4.15 33.77
N GLU A 385 -4.41 4.13 33.10
CA GLU A 385 -3.48 5.24 32.99
C GLU A 385 -3.55 5.78 31.56
N THR A 386 -3.67 7.11 31.41
CA THR A 386 -3.77 7.76 30.10
C THR A 386 -2.60 7.41 29.19
N ASP A 387 -1.39 7.29 29.77
CA ASP A 387 -0.18 6.90 29.03
C ASP A 387 -0.27 5.48 28.44
N LYS A 388 -0.93 4.55 29.13
CA LYS A 388 -1.17 3.19 28.59
C LYS A 388 -2.13 3.21 27.41
N LEU A 389 -3.15 4.08 27.43
CA LEU A 389 -4.06 4.25 26.29
C LEU A 389 -3.33 4.85 25.09
N LEU A 390 -2.45 5.84 25.30
CA LEU A 390 -1.61 6.38 24.25
C LEU A 390 -0.65 5.34 23.68
N THR A 391 -0.03 4.54 24.52
CA THR A 391 0.83 3.42 24.10
C THR A 391 0.04 2.41 23.28
N GLY A 392 -1.20 2.08 23.67
CA GLY A 392 -2.09 1.22 22.91
C GLY A 392 -2.42 1.77 21.52
N LEU A 393 -2.64 3.08 21.40
CA LEU A 393 -2.83 3.75 20.11
C LEU A 393 -1.56 3.70 19.23
N HIS A 394 -0.42 3.97 19.83
CA HIS A 394 0.88 3.91 19.17
C HIS A 394 1.16 2.51 18.61
N ASP A 395 1.06 1.48 19.45
CA ASP A 395 1.39 0.10 19.08
C ASP A 395 0.34 -0.51 18.13
N GLY A 396 -0.91 -0.07 18.23
CA GLY A 396 -2.01 -0.50 17.37
C GLY A 396 -2.05 0.17 16.00
N PHE A 397 -1.24 1.21 15.77
CA PHE A 397 -1.24 1.90 14.48
C PHE A 397 -0.62 1.02 13.39
N LYS A 398 -1.31 0.92 12.25
CA LYS A 398 -0.84 0.21 11.04
C LYS A 398 -0.85 1.17 9.84
N ALA A 399 0.29 1.34 9.19
CA ALA A 399 0.42 2.26 8.06
C ALA A 399 -0.50 1.89 6.91
N TYR A 400 -0.64 0.60 6.59
CA TYR A 400 -1.48 0.12 5.50
C TYR A 400 -2.99 0.35 5.72
N GLU A 401 -3.44 0.56 6.96
CA GLU A 401 -4.82 0.93 7.30
C GLU A 401 -5.08 2.43 7.21
N ASN A 402 -4.02 3.26 7.24
CA ASN A 402 -4.15 4.72 7.26
C ASN A 402 -4.18 5.32 5.84
N ARG A 403 -5.13 4.85 5.01
CA ARG A 403 -5.28 5.28 3.60
C ARG A 403 -6.47 6.20 3.35
N SER A 404 -7.32 6.43 4.37
CA SER A 404 -8.48 7.31 4.24
C SER A 404 -8.08 8.77 4.08
N LYS A 405 -8.83 9.51 3.27
CA LYS A 405 -8.66 10.96 3.11
C LYS A 405 -8.93 11.69 4.42
N LEU A 406 -8.31 12.86 4.61
CA LEU A 406 -8.47 13.71 5.79
C LEU A 406 -9.94 14.01 6.12
N ASN A 407 -10.73 14.38 5.12
CA ASN A 407 -12.16 14.69 5.32
C ASN A 407 -12.95 13.51 5.91
N ASN A 408 -12.64 12.28 5.50
CA ASN A 408 -13.29 11.10 6.06
C ASN A 408 -12.92 10.91 7.53
N ARG A 409 -11.66 11.18 7.92
CA ARG A 409 -11.22 11.12 9.32
C ARG A 409 -11.92 12.16 10.19
N LEU A 410 -12.07 13.38 9.68
CA LEU A 410 -12.81 14.45 10.39
C LEU A 410 -14.30 14.11 10.55
N LEU A 411 -14.92 13.52 9.52
CA LEU A 411 -16.31 13.03 9.60
C LEU A 411 -16.46 11.88 10.61
N ASP A 412 -15.48 10.99 10.72
CA ASP A 412 -15.53 9.90 11.70
C ASP A 412 -15.41 10.45 13.13
N ILE A 413 -14.53 11.44 13.37
CA ILE A 413 -14.47 12.15 14.66
C ILE A 413 -15.82 12.82 14.98
N GLN A 414 -16.42 13.50 14.02
CA GLN A 414 -17.72 14.14 14.20
C GLN A 414 -18.81 13.13 14.58
N LYS A 415 -18.88 11.98 13.91
CA LYS A 415 -19.85 10.93 14.22
C LYS A 415 -19.70 10.43 15.66
N GLU A 416 -18.48 10.19 16.13
CA GLU A 416 -18.24 9.74 17.50
C GLU A 416 -18.68 10.81 18.52
N LEU A 417 -18.36 12.09 18.28
CA LEU A 417 -18.81 13.21 19.12
C LEU A 417 -20.34 13.31 19.18
N GLU A 418 -21.03 13.13 18.06
CA GLU A 418 -22.49 13.12 17.98
C GLU A 418 -23.10 11.95 18.76
N GLN A 419 -22.48 10.77 18.73
CA GLN A 419 -22.96 9.60 19.48
C GLN A 419 -22.78 9.81 21.00
N ILE A 420 -21.65 10.36 21.44
CA ILE A 420 -21.44 10.73 22.83
C ILE A 420 -22.49 11.78 23.28
N GLY A 421 -22.77 12.77 22.46
CA GLY A 421 -23.77 13.81 22.75
C GLY A 421 -25.22 13.32 22.85
N LYS A 422 -25.55 12.16 22.29
CA LYS A 422 -26.89 11.55 22.38
C LYS A 422 -27.12 10.78 23.67
N GLN A 423 -26.08 10.42 24.40
CA GLN A 423 -26.16 9.68 25.66
C GLN A 423 -26.43 10.70 26.81
N GLN A 424 -27.71 10.94 27.11
CA GLN A 424 -28.16 11.85 28.17
C GLN A 424 -28.91 11.06 29.25
N GLY A 425 -28.63 11.33 30.52
CA GLY A 425 -29.35 10.74 31.67
C GLY A 425 -28.45 9.89 32.57
N VAL A 426 -29.08 9.00 33.36
CA VAL A 426 -28.35 8.05 34.23
C VAL A 426 -27.76 6.94 33.35
N ILE A 427 -26.44 6.97 33.23
CA ILE A 427 -25.67 6.08 32.34
C ILE A 427 -25.32 4.80 33.08
N CYS A 428 -25.67 3.65 32.52
CA CYS A 428 -25.30 2.34 33.08
C CYS A 428 -23.81 2.03 32.82
N GLU A 429 -23.28 0.99 33.49
CA GLU A 429 -21.87 0.60 33.40
C GLU A 429 -21.42 0.27 31.95
N ASN A 430 -22.28 -0.42 31.18
CA ASN A 430 -21.99 -0.75 29.78
C ASN A 430 -21.93 0.50 28.89
N GLU A 431 -22.78 1.48 29.14
CA GLU A 431 -22.79 2.74 28.40
C GLU A 431 -21.55 3.59 28.72
N LYS A 432 -21.10 3.63 29.98
CA LYS A 432 -19.82 4.27 30.34
C LYS A 432 -18.64 3.63 29.64
N LYS A 433 -18.62 2.29 29.53
CA LYS A 433 -17.57 1.57 28.80
C LYS A 433 -17.61 1.88 27.32
N ASP A 434 -18.80 2.03 26.72
CA ASP A 434 -18.96 2.44 25.33
C ASP A 434 -18.45 3.88 25.12
N ILE A 435 -18.79 4.81 26.03
CA ILE A 435 -18.28 6.19 25.99
C ILE A 435 -16.74 6.21 26.04
N ALA A 436 -16.13 5.47 26.96
CA ALA A 436 -14.67 5.39 27.06
C ALA A 436 -14.04 4.92 25.74
N ARG A 437 -14.58 3.88 25.12
CA ARG A 437 -14.12 3.38 23.82
C ARG A 437 -14.28 4.40 22.71
N ARG A 438 -15.35 5.20 22.71
CA ARG A 438 -15.55 6.28 21.74
C ARG A 438 -14.51 7.37 21.88
N TYR A 439 -14.13 7.72 23.11
CA TYR A 439 -13.04 8.65 23.34
C TYR A 439 -11.70 8.11 22.79
N GLU A 440 -11.37 6.83 23.01
CA GLU A 440 -10.19 6.20 22.42
C GLU A 440 -10.26 6.22 20.88
N THR A 441 -11.44 5.95 20.31
CA THR A 441 -11.66 5.99 18.86
C THR A 441 -11.42 7.39 18.28
N ILE A 442 -11.91 8.44 18.97
CA ILE A 442 -11.64 9.85 18.58
C ILE A 442 -10.13 10.11 18.59
N ALA A 443 -9.41 9.72 19.64
CA ALA A 443 -7.97 9.90 19.73
C ALA A 443 -7.23 9.19 18.58
N GLY A 444 -7.67 7.97 18.23
CA GLY A 444 -7.13 7.20 17.11
C GLY A 444 -7.38 7.88 15.75
N HIS A 445 -8.57 8.43 15.53
CA HIS A 445 -8.86 9.19 14.32
C HIS A 445 -8.05 10.49 14.24
N CYS A 446 -7.83 11.17 15.37
CA CYS A 446 -6.97 12.35 15.43
C CYS A 446 -5.53 12.01 15.01
N LEU A 447 -4.93 10.97 15.59
CA LEU A 447 -3.58 10.53 15.23
C LEU A 447 -3.47 10.20 13.73
N LYS A 448 -4.42 9.44 13.18
CA LYS A 448 -4.47 9.11 11.76
C LYS A 448 -4.64 10.34 10.87
N ALA A 449 -5.42 11.34 11.30
CA ALA A 449 -5.58 12.61 10.60
C ALA A 449 -4.28 13.44 10.58
N ILE A 450 -3.61 13.56 11.73
CA ILE A 450 -2.31 14.24 11.86
C ILE A 450 -1.30 13.64 10.87
N ILE A 451 -1.14 12.32 10.89
CA ILE A 451 -0.21 11.61 9.98
C ILE A 451 -0.57 11.90 8.51
N THR A 452 -1.86 11.93 8.17
CA THR A 452 -2.31 12.22 6.80
C THR A 452 -1.94 13.65 6.38
N ILE A 453 -2.13 14.63 7.25
CA ILE A 453 -1.81 16.05 6.97
C ILE A 453 -0.29 16.22 6.76
N VAL A 454 0.51 15.73 7.70
CA VAL A 454 1.98 15.88 7.65
C VAL A 454 2.55 15.19 6.41
N MET A 455 2.06 13.98 6.05
CA MET A 455 2.45 13.30 4.81
C MET A 455 2.11 14.11 3.55
N GLN A 456 0.97 14.81 3.55
CA GLN A 456 0.59 15.67 2.42
C GLN A 456 1.49 16.90 2.31
N GLN A 457 1.83 17.54 3.43
CA GLN A 457 2.76 18.67 3.49
C GLN A 457 4.13 18.28 2.95
N GLN A 458 4.72 17.19 3.44
CA GLN A 458 6.02 16.69 3.00
C GLN A 458 6.05 16.39 1.49
N LYS A 459 4.98 15.79 0.94
CA LYS A 459 4.86 15.56 -0.51
C LYS A 459 4.79 16.86 -1.32
N GLN A 460 4.13 17.90 -0.81
CA GLN A 460 4.04 19.19 -1.47
C GLN A 460 5.39 19.92 -1.47
N GLU A 461 6.11 19.91 -0.37
CA GLU A 461 7.45 20.49 -0.25
C GLU A 461 8.45 19.80 -1.18
N GLN A 462 8.45 18.47 -1.22
CA GLN A 462 9.30 17.72 -2.17
C GLN A 462 8.99 18.08 -3.64
N LYS A 463 7.70 18.23 -3.97
CA LYS A 463 7.28 18.61 -5.32
C LYS A 463 7.74 20.04 -5.68
N GLN A 464 7.68 20.97 -4.73
CA GLN A 464 8.18 22.34 -4.93
C GLN A 464 9.70 22.37 -5.13
N LEU A 465 10.45 21.63 -4.32
CA LEU A 465 11.91 21.51 -4.47
C LEU A 465 12.31 20.93 -5.84
N MET A 466 11.58 19.91 -6.33
CA MET A 466 11.79 19.33 -7.66
C MET A 466 11.44 20.28 -8.81
N MET A 467 10.58 21.28 -8.60
CA MET A 467 10.25 22.29 -9.62
C MET A 467 11.24 23.45 -9.64
N MET A 468 12.02 23.62 -8.57
CA MET A 468 13.02 24.70 -8.44
C MET A 468 14.44 24.24 -8.83
N SER A 469 14.66 22.92 -8.95
CA SER A 469 15.88 22.28 -9.44
C SER A 469 15.79 21.98 -10.94
#